data_1a9bfd17284e88030ed2aba584135566
#
_entry.id   1a9bfd17284e88030ed2aba584135566
#
_cell.length_a   1.000
_cell.length_b   1.000
_cell.length_c   1.000
_cell.angle_alpha   90.00
_cell.angle_beta   90.00
_cell.angle_gamma   90.00
#
_symmetry.space_group_name_H-M   'P 1'
#
loop_
_entity.id
_entity.type
_entity.pdbx_description
1 polymer ?
#
loop_
_entity_poly.entity_id
_entity_poly.type
_entity_poly.pdbx_seq_one_letter_code
_entity_poly.pdbx_strand_id
1 'polypeptide(L)'
;MEKNEYDITKLMEEDTEYPGSYKVVLRPISRKEFRLDYWTGSFLMAAVAYLAVSGMLLFYYYQSGHPYSSTLAITSTVPFGYALLTSHLYMAYAMIVLVYAHMLRNYFVGAYKGKWRWLQWILGVVLFILVYTTAIVGYMLTYTYISVAATHVGELLIERSIIGRLLPGLSNWLISILVGNGTTAQTFSHILGLHVMILSTLIIVVAFIHFFLFEKSGPYGVKYEKNEKLVPWFPVNLLYTVFLSLMFIGVILVFSAAFPQVIPSAYGLPVYGTLPFPDWYILPVYKLMDTAGYGLTTGGVPLVIVFFLFLLILPFIDRYSGTHPLDRPAITAFGVFIIIGIPVMALWGASQPGLSQTRLLTMFMWWGITFVSFATVYAMRFARKDGEER
;
A
#
# COMPACT_ATOMS: atom_id res chain seq x y z
N MET A 1 -2.60 -43.20 -27.66
CA MET A 1 -2.68 -41.80 -27.30
C MET A 1 -1.29 -41.37 -26.82
N GLU A 2 -0.50 -40.88 -27.77
CA GLU A 2 0.82 -40.32 -27.48
C GLU A 2 0.67 -39.10 -26.60
N LYS A 3 1.29 -39.13 -25.42
CA LYS A 3 1.49 -37.96 -24.60
C LYS A 3 2.46 -37.03 -25.33
N ASN A 4 1.95 -35.98 -25.96
CA ASN A 4 2.74 -34.82 -26.32
C ASN A 4 3.26 -34.17 -25.01
N GLU A 5 4.32 -34.71 -24.50
CA GLU A 5 5.15 -34.05 -23.50
C GLU A 5 5.84 -32.89 -24.23
N TYR A 6 5.27 -31.69 -24.10
CA TYR A 6 5.92 -30.47 -24.57
C TYR A 6 7.27 -30.37 -23.87
N ASP A 7 8.33 -30.63 -24.63
CA ASP A 7 9.71 -30.49 -24.14
C ASP A 7 10.05 -29.01 -24.00
N ILE A 8 9.69 -28.46 -22.82
CA ILE A 8 9.90 -27.06 -22.46
C ILE A 8 11.40 -26.72 -22.42
N THR A 9 12.27 -27.73 -22.27
CA THR A 9 13.73 -27.55 -22.29
C THR A 9 14.24 -27.08 -23.65
N LYS A 10 13.61 -27.52 -24.74
CA LYS A 10 13.93 -27.03 -26.11
C LYS A 10 13.56 -25.58 -26.33
N LEU A 11 12.53 -25.06 -25.64
CA LEU A 11 12.14 -23.64 -25.71
C LEU A 11 13.11 -22.72 -24.93
N MET A 12 13.91 -23.28 -24.05
CA MET A 12 14.92 -22.54 -23.25
C MET A 12 16.30 -22.50 -23.91
N GLU A 13 16.62 -23.44 -24.81
CA GLU A 13 17.91 -23.51 -25.49
C GLU A 13 17.97 -22.63 -26.76
N GLU A 14 16.83 -22.28 -27.33
CA GLU A 14 16.77 -21.44 -28.55
C GLU A 14 16.38 -20.00 -28.21
N ASP A 15 17.26 -19.20 -27.67
CA ASP A 15 17.22 -17.74 -27.70
C ASP A 15 17.30 -16.99 -26.37
N THR A 16 18.40 -16.31 -26.25
CA THR A 16 18.68 -15.23 -25.32
C THR A 16 18.01 -13.88 -25.69
N GLU A 17 17.26 -13.82 -26.77
CA GLU A 17 16.46 -12.64 -27.15
C GLU A 17 14.97 -12.97 -27.09
N TYR A 18 14.24 -12.24 -26.24
CA TYR A 18 12.78 -12.32 -26.09
C TYR A 18 12.05 -11.93 -27.38
N PRO A 19 11.44 -12.82 -28.12
CA PRO A 19 10.62 -12.49 -29.27
C PRO A 19 9.13 -12.67 -28.98
N GLY A 20 8.39 -11.61 -29.16
CA GLY A 20 6.95 -11.62 -29.41
C GLY A 20 6.02 -11.93 -28.23
N SER A 21 4.86 -11.31 -28.21
CA SER A 21 3.82 -11.38 -27.18
C SER A 21 3.30 -12.79 -26.79
N TYR A 22 3.41 -13.78 -27.68
CA TYR A 22 2.97 -15.15 -27.37
C TYR A 22 3.94 -15.92 -26.45
N LYS A 23 5.22 -15.55 -26.39
CA LYS A 23 6.21 -16.20 -25.50
C LYS A 23 5.99 -15.80 -24.02
N VAL A 24 5.40 -14.65 -23.74
CA VAL A 24 4.98 -14.28 -22.37
C VAL A 24 3.91 -15.26 -21.87
N VAL A 25 2.97 -15.64 -22.72
CA VAL A 25 1.87 -16.55 -22.38
C VAL A 25 2.35 -17.99 -22.16
N LEU A 26 3.44 -18.38 -22.81
CA LEU A 26 4.02 -19.74 -22.72
C LEU A 26 5.25 -19.81 -21.81
N ARG A 27 5.56 -18.73 -21.08
CA ARG A 27 6.71 -18.67 -20.18
C ARG A 27 6.69 -19.87 -19.22
N PRO A 28 7.79 -20.62 -19.12
CA PRO A 28 7.92 -21.68 -18.15
C PRO A 28 8.07 -21.09 -16.73
N ILE A 29 7.35 -21.68 -15.78
CA ILE A 29 7.35 -21.26 -14.39
C ILE A 29 7.78 -22.43 -13.51
N SER A 30 8.69 -22.17 -12.59
CA SER A 30 9.10 -23.14 -11.57
C SER A 30 7.96 -23.40 -10.59
N ARG A 31 7.80 -24.65 -10.17
CA ARG A 31 6.89 -24.96 -9.04
C ARG A 31 7.30 -24.29 -7.73
N LYS A 32 8.55 -23.85 -7.61
CA LYS A 32 9.04 -23.05 -6.46
C LYS A 32 8.39 -21.67 -6.39
N GLU A 33 7.82 -21.18 -7.49
CA GLU A 33 7.05 -19.94 -7.56
C GLU A 33 5.63 -20.09 -7.00
N PHE A 34 5.12 -21.34 -6.80
CA PHE A 34 3.81 -21.61 -6.20
C PHE A 34 3.84 -21.46 -4.67
N ARG A 35 4.20 -20.26 -4.22
CA ARG A 35 4.24 -19.85 -2.81
C ARG A 35 3.44 -18.58 -2.65
N LEU A 36 2.70 -18.46 -1.55
CA LEU A 36 1.82 -17.30 -1.30
C LEU A 36 2.56 -15.96 -1.31
N ASP A 37 3.83 -15.95 -0.92
CA ASP A 37 4.64 -14.73 -0.93
C ASP A 37 4.93 -14.21 -2.35
N TYR A 38 4.94 -15.09 -3.38
CA TYR A 38 5.04 -14.68 -4.78
C TYR A 38 3.72 -14.16 -5.35
N TRP A 39 2.57 -14.58 -4.81
CA TRP A 39 1.26 -14.11 -5.28
C TRP A 39 0.78 -12.81 -4.65
N THR A 40 1.51 -12.22 -3.70
CA THR A 40 1.14 -10.93 -3.11
C THR A 40 0.90 -9.84 -4.17
N GLY A 41 1.70 -9.80 -5.25
CA GLY A 41 1.49 -8.91 -6.38
C GLY A 41 0.20 -9.19 -7.16
N SER A 42 -0.16 -10.47 -7.34
CA SER A 42 -1.41 -10.87 -8.02
C SER A 42 -2.63 -10.51 -7.17
N PHE A 43 -2.57 -10.68 -5.86
CA PHE A 43 -3.63 -10.22 -4.95
C PHE A 43 -3.82 -8.71 -4.99
N LEU A 44 -2.72 -7.93 -5.09
CA LEU A 44 -2.79 -6.48 -5.27
C LEU A 44 -3.46 -6.10 -6.59
N MET A 45 -3.14 -6.79 -7.69
CA MET A 45 -3.81 -6.56 -8.98
C MET A 45 -5.30 -6.92 -8.92
N ALA A 46 -5.66 -8.02 -8.24
CA ALA A 46 -7.04 -8.39 -8.00
C ALA A 46 -7.78 -7.34 -7.15
N ALA A 47 -7.12 -6.79 -6.12
CA ALA A 47 -7.66 -5.71 -5.32
C ALA A 47 -7.89 -4.44 -6.14
N VAL A 48 -6.94 -4.03 -6.99
CA VAL A 48 -7.10 -2.89 -7.90
C VAL A 48 -8.31 -3.10 -8.83
N ALA A 49 -8.41 -4.28 -9.45
CA ALA A 49 -9.53 -4.59 -10.34
C ALA A 49 -10.87 -4.56 -9.60
N TYR A 50 -10.94 -5.15 -8.41
CA TYR A 50 -12.15 -5.14 -7.58
C TYR A 50 -12.54 -3.72 -7.14
N LEU A 51 -11.56 -2.94 -6.65
CA LEU A 51 -11.79 -1.55 -6.23
C LEU A 51 -12.24 -0.66 -7.38
N ALA A 52 -11.69 -0.85 -8.58
CA ALA A 52 -12.14 -0.13 -9.76
C ALA A 52 -13.61 -0.45 -10.09
N VAL A 53 -13.98 -1.73 -10.13
CA VAL A 53 -15.37 -2.14 -10.44
C VAL A 53 -16.34 -1.67 -9.35
N SER A 54 -16.04 -1.95 -8.09
CA SER A 54 -16.91 -1.54 -6.97
C SER A 54 -16.99 -0.02 -6.83
N GLY A 55 -15.88 0.69 -7.10
CA GLY A 55 -15.84 2.16 -7.11
C GLY A 55 -16.69 2.77 -8.23
N MET A 56 -16.69 2.19 -9.44
CA MET A 56 -17.58 2.62 -10.54
C MET A 56 -19.06 2.43 -10.17
N LEU A 57 -19.40 1.32 -9.51
CA LEU A 57 -20.76 1.09 -9.04
C LEU A 57 -21.17 2.08 -7.95
N LEU A 58 -20.27 2.38 -6.99
CA LEU A 58 -20.53 3.39 -5.96
C LEU A 58 -20.65 4.79 -6.56
N PHE A 59 -19.81 5.14 -7.54
CA PHE A 59 -19.85 6.42 -8.24
C PHE A 59 -21.21 6.69 -8.88
N TYR A 60 -21.87 5.66 -9.40
CA TYR A 60 -23.20 5.78 -10.00
C TYR A 60 -24.27 6.30 -9.02
N TYR A 61 -24.15 5.95 -7.74
CA TYR A 61 -25.14 6.34 -6.71
C TYR A 61 -24.71 7.53 -5.87
N TYR A 62 -23.41 7.88 -5.87
CA TYR A 62 -22.88 8.95 -5.03
C TYR A 62 -23.19 10.33 -5.62
N GLN A 63 -23.61 11.26 -4.76
CA GLN A 63 -23.93 12.64 -5.13
C GLN A 63 -23.09 13.62 -4.31
N SER A 64 -22.16 14.32 -4.97
CA SER A 64 -21.27 15.29 -4.32
C SER A 64 -21.99 16.49 -3.68
N GLY A 65 -23.17 16.85 -4.19
CA GLY A 65 -24.03 17.87 -3.57
C GLY A 65 -24.70 17.42 -2.25
N HIS A 66 -24.81 16.11 -2.07
CA HIS A 66 -25.45 15.49 -0.91
C HIS A 66 -24.62 14.29 -0.41
N PRO A 67 -23.33 14.49 -0.03
CA PRO A 67 -22.39 13.39 0.17
C PRO A 67 -22.82 12.43 1.28
N TYR A 68 -23.25 12.92 2.43
CA TYR A 68 -23.69 12.08 3.54
C TYR A 68 -24.97 11.31 3.22
N SER A 69 -26.02 12.01 2.74
CA SER A 69 -27.31 11.37 2.46
C SER A 69 -27.24 10.37 1.32
N SER A 70 -26.43 10.63 0.28
CA SER A 70 -26.22 9.65 -0.78
C SER A 70 -25.44 8.43 -0.31
N THR A 71 -24.42 8.61 0.56
CA THR A 71 -23.69 7.50 1.19
C THR A 71 -24.64 6.65 2.06
N LEU A 72 -25.50 7.30 2.84
CA LEU A 72 -26.50 6.61 3.65
C LEU A 72 -27.54 5.88 2.76
N ALA A 73 -28.00 6.51 1.67
CA ALA A 73 -28.92 5.89 0.73
C ALA A 73 -28.31 4.65 0.05
N ILE A 74 -27.01 4.68 -0.29
CA ILE A 74 -26.30 3.49 -0.81
C ILE A 74 -26.47 2.32 0.17
N THR A 75 -26.28 2.54 1.46
CA THR A 75 -26.34 1.45 2.44
C THR A 75 -27.75 1.01 2.83
N SER A 76 -28.75 1.88 2.70
CA SER A 76 -30.11 1.63 3.19
C SER A 76 -31.13 1.34 2.10
N THR A 77 -30.97 1.87 0.88
CA THR A 77 -32.00 1.80 -0.19
C THR A 77 -31.53 1.06 -1.45
N VAL A 78 -30.22 1.06 -1.74
CA VAL A 78 -29.70 0.36 -2.90
C VAL A 78 -29.63 -1.15 -2.60
N PRO A 79 -30.18 -2.02 -3.46
CA PRO A 79 -30.04 -3.46 -3.28
C PRO A 79 -28.58 -3.88 -3.16
N PHE A 80 -28.22 -4.58 -2.09
CA PHE A 80 -26.84 -4.97 -1.74
C PHE A 80 -25.85 -3.81 -1.59
N GLY A 81 -26.32 -2.55 -1.54
CA GLY A 81 -25.46 -1.37 -1.46
C GLY A 81 -24.59 -1.31 -0.20
N TYR A 82 -25.12 -1.81 0.95
CA TYR A 82 -24.33 -1.95 2.16
C TYR A 82 -23.13 -2.90 1.96
N ALA A 83 -23.34 -4.03 1.29
CA ALA A 83 -22.27 -4.98 0.99
C ALA A 83 -21.27 -4.40 -0.02
N LEU A 84 -21.74 -3.66 -1.01
CA LEU A 84 -20.91 -2.98 -1.99
C LEU A 84 -19.99 -1.94 -1.33
N LEU A 85 -20.53 -1.05 -0.49
CA LEU A 85 -19.74 -0.03 0.19
C LEU A 85 -18.76 -0.65 1.18
N THR A 86 -19.25 -1.60 2.00
CA THR A 86 -18.41 -2.28 3.00
C THR A 86 -17.29 -3.08 2.35
N SER A 87 -17.55 -3.79 1.26
CA SER A 87 -16.54 -4.57 0.57
C SER A 87 -15.51 -3.70 -0.17
N HIS A 88 -15.93 -2.54 -0.69
CA HIS A 88 -15.00 -1.55 -1.24
C HIS A 88 -14.01 -1.06 -0.16
N LEU A 89 -14.52 -0.70 1.02
CA LEU A 89 -13.70 -0.27 2.16
C LEU A 89 -12.76 -1.40 2.64
N TYR A 90 -13.28 -2.61 2.85
CA TYR A 90 -12.47 -3.73 3.35
C TYR A 90 -11.44 -4.20 2.34
N MET A 91 -11.74 -4.13 1.04
CA MET A 91 -10.75 -4.40 0.00
C MET A 91 -9.64 -3.33 0.00
N ALA A 92 -9.98 -2.06 0.25
CA ALA A 92 -8.97 -1.01 0.43
C ALA A 92 -8.08 -1.27 1.65
N TYR A 93 -8.64 -1.71 2.76
CA TYR A 93 -7.87 -2.11 3.95
C TYR A 93 -6.96 -3.31 3.66
N ALA A 94 -7.49 -4.34 3.01
CA ALA A 94 -6.71 -5.50 2.61
C ALA A 94 -5.58 -5.13 1.63
N MET A 95 -5.85 -4.23 0.69
CA MET A 95 -4.85 -3.69 -0.23
C MET A 95 -3.72 -2.97 0.51
N ILE A 96 -4.02 -2.15 1.52
CA ILE A 96 -3.00 -1.47 2.33
C ILE A 96 -2.10 -2.50 3.05
N VAL A 97 -2.69 -3.53 3.70
CA VAL A 97 -1.93 -4.60 4.35
C VAL A 97 -1.05 -5.34 3.34
N LEU A 98 -1.61 -5.68 2.18
CA LEU A 98 -0.89 -6.39 1.12
C LEU A 98 0.26 -5.56 0.54
N VAL A 99 0.09 -4.23 0.38
CA VAL A 99 1.17 -3.34 -0.08
C VAL A 99 2.33 -3.35 0.90
N TYR A 100 2.07 -3.28 2.21
CA TYR A 100 3.12 -3.41 3.23
C TYR A 100 3.80 -4.78 3.15
N ALA A 101 3.04 -5.87 3.11
CA ALA A 101 3.58 -7.22 3.03
C ALA A 101 4.43 -7.43 1.77
N HIS A 102 3.93 -6.99 0.61
CA HIS A 102 4.62 -7.07 -0.67
C HIS A 102 5.91 -6.24 -0.67
N MET A 103 5.85 -5.00 -0.19
CA MET A 103 7.01 -4.12 -0.09
C MET A 103 8.07 -4.70 0.85
N LEU A 104 7.68 -5.10 2.06
CA LEU A 104 8.59 -5.65 3.06
C LEU A 104 9.25 -6.95 2.58
N ARG A 105 8.47 -7.85 1.97
CA ARG A 105 9.04 -9.06 1.35
C ARG A 105 10.14 -8.72 0.34
N ASN A 106 9.85 -7.81 -0.59
CA ASN A 106 10.82 -7.40 -1.62
C ASN A 106 12.00 -6.60 -1.04
N TYR A 107 11.77 -5.83 0.01
CA TYR A 107 12.79 -5.13 0.76
C TYR A 107 13.81 -6.10 1.38
N PHE A 108 13.33 -7.10 2.14
CA PHE A 108 14.19 -8.04 2.84
C PHE A 108 15.00 -8.95 1.91
N VAL A 109 14.42 -9.35 0.78
CA VAL A 109 15.18 -10.16 -0.20
C VAL A 109 16.04 -9.32 -1.13
N GLY A 110 16.01 -7.97 -1.05
CA GLY A 110 16.79 -7.09 -1.91
C GLY A 110 16.33 -7.13 -3.38
N ALA A 111 15.03 -7.27 -3.62
CA ALA A 111 14.46 -7.44 -4.96
C ALA A 111 14.68 -6.24 -5.91
N TYR A 112 15.11 -5.12 -5.39
CA TYR A 112 15.47 -3.91 -6.15
C TYR A 112 16.85 -3.98 -6.81
N LYS A 113 17.66 -5.03 -6.52
CA LYS A 113 19.01 -5.21 -7.09
C LYS A 113 18.93 -5.86 -8.46
N GLY A 114 19.56 -5.26 -9.45
CA GLY A 114 19.68 -5.79 -10.80
C GLY A 114 19.09 -4.89 -11.89
N LYS A 115 19.27 -5.31 -13.15
CA LYS A 115 18.81 -4.56 -14.33
C LYS A 115 17.28 -4.42 -14.30
N TRP A 116 16.79 -3.17 -14.46
CA TRP A 116 15.36 -2.79 -14.43
C TRP A 116 14.65 -2.95 -13.07
N ARG A 117 15.23 -3.69 -12.10
CA ARG A 117 14.61 -3.94 -10.79
C ARG A 117 14.58 -2.70 -9.90
N TRP A 118 15.56 -1.82 -10.01
CA TRP A 118 15.55 -0.53 -9.35
C TRP A 118 14.36 0.35 -9.80
N LEU A 119 14.04 0.32 -11.11
CA LEU A 119 12.90 1.07 -11.64
C LEU A 119 11.58 0.43 -11.20
N GLN A 120 11.49 -0.91 -11.24
CA GLN A 120 10.34 -1.64 -10.72
C GLN A 120 10.10 -1.31 -9.23
N TRP A 121 11.16 -1.25 -8.42
CA TRP A 121 11.07 -0.86 -7.02
C TRP A 121 10.56 0.58 -6.84
N ILE A 122 11.13 1.56 -7.58
CA ILE A 122 10.68 2.96 -7.53
C ILE A 122 9.19 3.07 -7.87
N LEU A 123 8.73 2.41 -8.94
CA LEU A 123 7.31 2.38 -9.28
C LEU A 123 6.46 1.72 -8.20
N GLY A 124 6.98 0.69 -7.52
CA GLY A 124 6.33 0.08 -6.36
C GLY A 124 6.19 1.04 -5.18
N VAL A 125 7.21 1.86 -4.90
CA VAL A 125 7.13 2.91 -3.86
C VAL A 125 6.14 4.02 -4.27
N VAL A 126 6.12 4.42 -5.53
CA VAL A 126 5.12 5.37 -6.07
C VAL A 126 3.71 4.79 -5.92
N LEU A 127 3.50 3.51 -6.25
CA LEU A 127 2.22 2.83 -6.03
C LEU A 127 1.81 2.82 -4.56
N PHE A 128 2.74 2.59 -3.65
CA PHE A 128 2.48 2.65 -2.22
C PHE A 128 1.95 4.03 -1.80
N ILE A 129 2.61 5.11 -2.25
CA ILE A 129 2.17 6.48 -1.99
C ILE A 129 0.78 6.73 -2.59
N LEU A 130 0.56 6.32 -3.84
CA LEU A 130 -0.72 6.49 -4.52
C LEU A 130 -1.85 5.74 -3.83
N VAL A 131 -1.65 4.47 -3.45
CA VAL A 131 -2.65 3.66 -2.73
C VAL A 131 -3.02 4.31 -1.41
N TYR A 132 -2.02 4.74 -0.64
CA TYR A 132 -2.23 5.36 0.66
C TYR A 132 -2.99 6.69 0.53
N THR A 133 -2.59 7.54 -0.42
CA THR A 133 -3.26 8.81 -0.72
C THR A 133 -4.68 8.59 -1.19
N THR A 134 -4.91 7.60 -2.09
CA THR A 134 -6.24 7.28 -2.61
C THR A 134 -7.16 6.81 -1.48
N ALA A 135 -6.67 5.98 -0.56
CA ALA A 135 -7.44 5.53 0.59
C ALA A 135 -7.85 6.71 1.51
N ILE A 136 -6.93 7.65 1.78
CA ILE A 136 -7.23 8.85 2.58
C ILE A 136 -8.26 9.73 1.86
N VAL A 137 -8.12 9.95 0.55
CA VAL A 137 -9.06 10.78 -0.22
C VAL A 137 -10.44 10.09 -0.32
N GLY A 138 -10.49 8.77 -0.46
CA GLY A 138 -11.75 8.00 -0.41
C GLY A 138 -12.46 8.11 0.93
N TYR A 139 -11.70 8.10 2.01
CA TYR A 139 -12.20 8.29 3.36
C TYR A 139 -12.86 9.68 3.57
N MET A 140 -12.37 10.72 2.91
CA MET A 140 -12.92 12.06 2.96
C MET A 140 -14.33 12.16 2.34
N LEU A 141 -14.76 11.23 1.47
CA LEU A 141 -15.98 11.36 0.67
C LEU A 141 -17.30 11.27 1.45
N THR A 142 -17.31 10.78 2.68
CA THR A 142 -18.55 10.43 3.39
C THR A 142 -19.26 11.59 4.08
N TYR A 143 -18.66 12.78 4.18
CA TYR A 143 -19.16 13.94 4.92
C TYR A 143 -19.57 13.63 6.37
N THR A 144 -18.92 12.67 6.95
CA THR A 144 -18.98 12.43 8.39
C THR A 144 -18.12 13.47 9.10
N TYR A 145 -18.33 13.64 10.37
CA TYR A 145 -17.50 14.50 11.20
C TYR A 145 -15.98 14.16 11.10
N ILE A 146 -15.64 12.87 10.97
CA ILE A 146 -14.25 12.42 10.82
C ILE A 146 -13.71 12.77 9.42
N SER A 147 -14.50 12.59 8.36
CA SER A 147 -14.09 12.90 6.99
C SER A 147 -13.84 14.39 6.78
N VAL A 148 -14.66 15.26 7.38
CA VAL A 148 -14.44 16.71 7.35
C VAL A 148 -13.19 17.10 8.14
N ALA A 149 -12.96 16.49 9.31
CA ALA A 149 -11.72 16.69 10.05
C ALA A 149 -10.48 16.28 9.25
N ALA A 150 -10.55 15.14 8.52
CA ALA A 150 -9.47 14.71 7.63
C ALA A 150 -9.22 15.69 6.47
N THR A 151 -10.28 16.27 5.89
CA THR A 151 -10.17 17.30 4.83
C THR A 151 -9.45 18.55 5.37
N HIS A 152 -9.86 19.06 6.52
CA HIS A 152 -9.19 20.20 7.15
C HIS A 152 -7.72 19.92 7.51
N VAL A 153 -7.41 18.72 7.97
CA VAL A 153 -6.01 18.31 8.17
C VAL A 153 -5.24 18.34 6.86
N GLY A 154 -5.83 17.86 5.76
CA GLY A 154 -5.23 17.92 4.43
C GLY A 154 -4.93 19.36 4.00
N GLU A 155 -5.86 20.30 4.17
CA GLU A 155 -5.66 21.73 3.90
C GLU A 155 -4.50 22.30 4.73
N LEU A 156 -4.52 22.07 6.05
CA LEU A 156 -3.46 22.53 6.96
C LEU A 156 -2.09 21.94 6.60
N LEU A 157 -2.03 20.69 6.16
CA LEU A 157 -0.79 20.07 5.72
C LEU A 157 -0.22 20.77 4.47
N ILE A 158 -1.06 21.17 3.52
CA ILE A 158 -0.62 21.94 2.35
C ILE A 158 -0.19 23.36 2.77
N GLU A 159 -1.04 24.08 3.52
CA GLU A 159 -0.79 25.45 3.95
C GLU A 159 0.50 25.59 4.77
N ARG A 160 0.71 24.70 5.74
CA ARG A 160 1.87 24.75 6.66
C ARG A 160 3.12 24.06 6.11
N SER A 161 3.06 23.47 4.90
CA SER A 161 4.22 22.87 4.26
C SER A 161 5.33 23.90 3.98
N ILE A 162 6.52 23.42 3.64
CA ILE A 162 7.60 24.29 3.14
C ILE A 162 7.12 25.04 1.89
N ILE A 163 6.37 24.35 1.01
CA ILE A 163 5.77 24.95 -0.20
C ILE A 163 4.78 26.06 0.19
N GLY A 164 3.90 25.81 1.16
CA GLY A 164 2.93 26.80 1.64
C GLY A 164 3.57 28.06 2.21
N ARG A 165 4.71 27.92 2.86
CA ARG A 165 5.44 29.04 3.45
C ARG A 165 6.26 29.84 2.42
N LEU A 166 6.92 29.12 1.49
CA LEU A 166 7.80 29.74 0.49
C LEU A 166 7.02 30.23 -0.74
N LEU A 167 5.95 29.54 -1.11
CA LEU A 167 5.14 29.77 -2.29
C LEU A 167 3.63 29.78 -1.93
N PRO A 168 3.12 30.81 -1.22
CA PRO A 168 1.72 30.85 -0.79
C PRO A 168 0.72 30.75 -1.95
N GLY A 169 1.04 31.33 -3.12
CA GLY A 169 0.19 31.23 -4.30
C GLY A 169 0.03 29.80 -4.80
N LEU A 170 1.10 29.01 -4.79
CA LEU A 170 1.06 27.57 -5.14
C LEU A 170 0.27 26.78 -4.10
N SER A 171 0.45 27.08 -2.82
CA SER A 171 -0.31 26.46 -1.74
C SER A 171 -1.82 26.70 -1.88
N ASN A 172 -2.22 27.95 -2.09
CA ASN A 172 -3.63 28.31 -2.31
C ASN A 172 -4.21 27.61 -3.56
N TRP A 173 -3.42 27.52 -4.62
CA TRP A 173 -3.82 26.77 -5.82
C TRP A 173 -4.01 25.29 -5.54
N LEU A 174 -3.09 24.64 -4.82
CA LEU A 174 -3.23 23.22 -4.41
C LEU A 174 -4.45 23.00 -3.51
N ILE A 175 -4.71 23.90 -2.56
CA ILE A 175 -5.90 23.84 -1.72
C ILE A 175 -7.16 23.99 -2.59
N SER A 176 -7.17 24.92 -3.56
CA SER A 176 -8.33 25.09 -4.45
C SER A 176 -8.59 23.87 -5.33
N ILE A 177 -7.55 23.09 -5.68
CA ILE A 177 -7.73 21.80 -6.36
C ILE A 177 -8.41 20.78 -5.42
N LEU A 178 -8.04 20.78 -4.15
CA LEU A 178 -8.60 19.83 -3.17
C LEU A 178 -10.04 20.18 -2.79
N VAL A 179 -10.32 21.43 -2.42
CA VAL A 179 -11.59 21.83 -1.82
C VAL A 179 -12.42 22.80 -2.68
N GLY A 180 -11.92 23.27 -3.80
CA GLY A 180 -12.61 24.22 -4.65
C GLY A 180 -12.83 25.57 -3.98
N ASN A 181 -14.06 26.08 -4.03
CA ASN A 181 -14.46 27.35 -3.38
C ASN A 181 -14.94 27.17 -1.92
N GLY A 182 -14.78 25.99 -1.35
CA GLY A 182 -15.20 25.66 0.02
C GLY A 182 -16.69 25.37 0.21
N THR A 183 -17.52 25.41 -0.84
CA THR A 183 -18.89 24.91 -0.74
C THR A 183 -18.91 23.38 -0.71
N THR A 184 -19.83 22.79 0.05
CA THR A 184 -19.92 21.33 0.21
C THR A 184 -19.95 20.63 -1.16
N ALA A 185 -20.83 21.06 -2.07
CA ALA A 185 -20.94 20.44 -3.39
C ALA A 185 -19.65 20.48 -4.19
N GLN A 186 -18.94 21.61 -4.20
CA GLN A 186 -17.72 21.75 -4.97
C GLN A 186 -16.56 20.99 -4.31
N THR A 187 -16.39 21.09 -3.00
CA THR A 187 -15.38 20.34 -2.25
C THR A 187 -15.49 18.83 -2.51
N PHE A 188 -16.71 18.28 -2.40
CA PHE A 188 -16.90 16.85 -2.61
C PHE A 188 -16.86 16.44 -4.08
N SER A 189 -17.15 17.34 -5.02
CA SER A 189 -16.88 17.09 -6.45
C SER A 189 -15.38 17.01 -6.75
N HIS A 190 -14.57 17.89 -6.14
CA HIS A 190 -13.12 17.88 -6.30
C HIS A 190 -12.49 16.63 -5.67
N ILE A 191 -12.88 16.29 -4.43
CA ILE A 191 -12.40 15.09 -3.74
C ILE A 191 -12.79 13.82 -4.54
N LEU A 192 -14.01 13.75 -5.06
CA LEU A 192 -14.47 12.64 -5.90
C LEU A 192 -13.67 12.54 -7.19
N GLY A 193 -13.47 13.66 -7.89
CA GLY A 193 -12.65 13.72 -9.10
C GLY A 193 -11.19 13.30 -8.84
N LEU A 194 -10.61 13.75 -7.74
CA LEU A 194 -9.28 13.34 -7.31
C LEU A 194 -9.21 11.85 -7.03
N HIS A 195 -10.16 11.29 -6.26
CA HIS A 195 -10.20 9.87 -5.92
C HIS A 195 -10.42 8.97 -7.14
N VAL A 196 -11.47 9.24 -7.93
CA VAL A 196 -11.90 8.34 -9.01
C VAL A 196 -11.12 8.58 -10.29
N MET A 197 -10.97 9.84 -10.74
CA MET A 197 -10.42 10.13 -12.06
C MET A 197 -8.89 10.23 -12.07
N ILE A 198 -8.30 10.83 -11.03
CA ILE A 198 -6.86 11.10 -11.03
C ILE A 198 -6.10 9.95 -10.35
N LEU A 199 -6.33 9.75 -9.05
CA LEU A 199 -5.53 8.81 -8.26
C LEU A 199 -5.76 7.35 -8.69
N SER A 200 -7.02 6.94 -8.88
CA SER A 200 -7.33 5.57 -9.31
C SER A 200 -6.79 5.27 -10.71
N THR A 201 -6.88 6.23 -11.63
CA THR A 201 -6.30 6.09 -12.98
C THR A 201 -4.77 5.98 -12.92
N LEU A 202 -4.12 6.81 -12.10
CA LEU A 202 -2.66 6.73 -11.90
C LEU A 202 -2.25 5.39 -11.31
N ILE A 203 -2.99 4.86 -10.32
CA ILE A 203 -2.73 3.52 -9.77
C ILE A 203 -2.79 2.47 -10.88
N ILE A 204 -3.85 2.46 -11.70
CA ILE A 204 -4.01 1.48 -12.78
C ILE A 204 -2.84 1.57 -13.78
N VAL A 205 -2.50 2.77 -14.25
CA VAL A 205 -1.42 2.98 -15.22
C VAL A 205 -0.06 2.56 -14.66
N VAL A 206 0.27 3.03 -13.45
CA VAL A 206 1.56 2.73 -12.82
C VAL A 206 1.66 1.25 -12.43
N ALA A 207 0.56 0.62 -11.96
CA ALA A 207 0.51 -0.80 -11.65
C ALA A 207 0.73 -1.65 -12.92
N PHE A 208 0.15 -1.25 -14.05
CA PHE A 208 0.38 -1.93 -15.32
C PHE A 208 1.86 -1.86 -15.75
N ILE A 209 2.49 -0.67 -15.65
CA ILE A 209 3.91 -0.51 -15.96
C ILE A 209 4.79 -1.31 -15.00
N HIS A 210 4.48 -1.29 -13.69
CA HIS A 210 5.17 -2.04 -12.67
C HIS A 210 5.09 -3.57 -12.92
N PHE A 211 3.90 -4.07 -13.28
CA PHE A 211 3.69 -5.46 -13.65
C PHE A 211 4.45 -5.82 -14.94
N PHE A 212 4.44 -4.95 -15.96
CA PHE A 212 5.19 -5.18 -17.20
C PHE A 212 6.70 -5.31 -16.93
N LEU A 213 7.25 -4.48 -16.04
CA LEU A 213 8.66 -4.61 -15.64
C LEU A 213 8.94 -5.92 -14.88
N PHE A 214 7.96 -6.40 -14.09
CA PHE A 214 8.07 -7.72 -13.46
C PHE A 214 8.12 -8.84 -14.50
N GLU A 215 7.23 -8.82 -15.49
CA GLU A 215 7.24 -9.81 -16.58
C GLU A 215 8.57 -9.78 -17.35
N LYS A 216 9.16 -8.62 -17.54
CA LYS A 216 10.47 -8.46 -18.20
C LYS A 216 11.64 -8.95 -17.34
N SER A 217 11.58 -8.78 -16.00
CA SER A 217 12.67 -9.10 -15.07
C SER A 217 12.56 -10.51 -14.49
N GLY A 218 11.39 -11.12 -14.54
CA GLY A 218 11.06 -12.40 -13.90
C GLY A 218 11.00 -12.33 -12.36
N PRO A 219 10.63 -13.41 -11.69
CA PRO A 219 10.58 -13.49 -10.24
C PRO A 219 11.98 -13.39 -9.62
N TYR A 220 12.07 -12.71 -8.47
CA TYR A 220 13.34 -12.54 -7.80
C TYR A 220 13.65 -13.71 -6.87
N GLY A 221 14.92 -14.18 -6.92
CA GLY A 221 15.41 -15.22 -6.02
C GLY A 221 15.05 -16.64 -6.44
N VAL A 222 14.35 -16.83 -7.56
CA VAL A 222 14.10 -18.16 -8.13
C VAL A 222 15.30 -18.56 -8.98
N LYS A 223 15.97 -19.65 -8.58
CA LYS A 223 17.01 -20.32 -9.40
C LYS A 223 16.39 -21.56 -9.99
N TYR A 224 16.40 -21.65 -11.30
CA TYR A 224 15.98 -22.85 -12.03
C TYR A 224 17.08 -23.91 -11.96
N GLU A 225 16.70 -25.15 -11.65
CA GLU A 225 17.60 -26.29 -11.67
C GLU A 225 17.50 -27.01 -13.02
N LYS A 226 18.61 -27.57 -13.51
CA LYS A 226 18.70 -28.18 -14.85
C LYS A 226 17.68 -29.27 -15.15
N ASN A 227 17.09 -29.89 -14.12
CA ASN A 227 16.09 -30.98 -14.25
C ASN A 227 14.76 -30.63 -13.55
N GLU A 228 14.49 -29.34 -13.34
CA GLU A 228 13.28 -28.93 -12.64
C GLU A 228 12.04 -29.08 -13.53
N LYS A 229 10.95 -29.65 -12.97
CA LYS A 229 9.67 -29.71 -13.67
C LYS A 229 9.04 -28.32 -13.72
N LEU A 230 9.07 -27.71 -14.89
CA LEU A 230 8.45 -26.42 -15.17
C LEU A 230 7.00 -26.64 -15.59
N VAL A 231 6.16 -25.65 -15.31
CA VAL A 231 4.77 -25.59 -15.76
C VAL A 231 4.56 -24.36 -16.64
N PRO A 232 3.70 -24.42 -17.66
CA PRO A 232 3.45 -23.26 -18.51
C PRO A 232 2.66 -22.20 -17.72
N TRP A 233 2.94 -20.93 -18.01
CA TRP A 233 2.18 -19.82 -17.43
C TRP A 233 0.69 -19.93 -17.80
N PHE A 234 0.39 -20.14 -19.09
CA PHE A 234 -0.96 -20.45 -19.56
C PHE A 234 -1.08 -21.94 -19.93
N PRO A 235 -2.11 -22.66 -19.48
CA PRO A 235 -3.20 -22.18 -18.61
C PRO A 235 -2.89 -22.31 -17.10
N VAL A 236 -1.84 -23.03 -16.69
CA VAL A 236 -1.68 -23.54 -15.33
C VAL A 236 -1.55 -22.41 -14.32
N ASN A 237 -0.53 -21.55 -14.44
CA ASN A 237 -0.32 -20.48 -13.48
C ASN A 237 -1.43 -19.43 -13.51
N LEU A 238 -1.97 -19.12 -14.70
CA LEU A 238 -3.10 -18.20 -14.84
C LEU A 238 -4.33 -18.72 -14.09
N LEU A 239 -4.69 -20.00 -14.24
CA LEU A 239 -5.85 -20.59 -13.55
C LEU A 239 -5.65 -20.56 -12.04
N TYR A 240 -4.45 -20.88 -11.53
CA TYR A 240 -4.13 -20.74 -10.12
C TYR A 240 -4.26 -19.29 -9.64
N THR A 241 -3.73 -18.35 -10.40
CA THR A 241 -3.81 -16.91 -10.06
C THR A 241 -5.25 -16.43 -10.00
N VAL A 242 -6.07 -16.79 -11.00
CA VAL A 242 -7.50 -16.44 -11.03
C VAL A 242 -8.23 -17.08 -9.85
N PHE A 243 -8.02 -18.37 -9.61
CA PHE A 243 -8.66 -19.08 -8.51
C PHE A 243 -8.33 -18.46 -7.14
N LEU A 244 -7.05 -18.21 -6.86
CA LEU A 244 -6.62 -17.59 -5.61
C LEU A 244 -7.14 -16.15 -5.48
N SER A 245 -7.18 -15.40 -6.58
CA SER A 245 -7.74 -14.03 -6.59
C SER A 245 -9.23 -14.03 -6.30
N LEU A 246 -9.99 -14.96 -6.87
CA LEU A 246 -11.42 -15.12 -6.60
C LEU A 246 -11.67 -15.58 -5.16
N MET A 247 -10.85 -16.49 -4.62
CA MET A 247 -10.90 -16.86 -3.20
C MET A 247 -10.66 -15.65 -2.30
N PHE A 248 -9.62 -14.86 -2.59
CA PHE A 248 -9.30 -13.64 -1.85
C PHE A 248 -10.48 -12.64 -1.86
N ILE A 249 -11.03 -12.36 -3.04
CA ILE A 249 -12.22 -11.50 -3.19
C ILE A 249 -13.41 -12.09 -2.41
N GLY A 250 -13.64 -13.41 -2.52
CA GLY A 250 -14.71 -14.12 -1.81
C GLY A 250 -14.59 -13.99 -0.29
N VAL A 251 -13.39 -14.10 0.27
CA VAL A 251 -13.16 -13.88 1.70
C VAL A 251 -13.52 -12.46 2.12
N ILE A 252 -13.14 -11.44 1.34
CA ILE A 252 -13.50 -10.04 1.62
C ILE A 252 -15.01 -9.84 1.55
N LEU A 253 -15.70 -10.42 0.57
CA LEU A 253 -17.16 -10.33 0.44
C LEU A 253 -17.88 -10.97 1.63
N VAL A 254 -17.47 -12.18 2.04
CA VAL A 254 -18.02 -12.85 3.23
C VAL A 254 -17.79 -12.02 4.49
N PHE A 255 -16.59 -11.48 4.65
CA PHE A 255 -16.26 -10.62 5.79
C PHE A 255 -17.12 -9.35 5.80
N SER A 256 -17.33 -8.74 4.62
CA SER A 256 -18.16 -7.54 4.46
C SER A 256 -19.63 -7.80 4.78
N ALA A 257 -20.14 -8.98 4.44
CA ALA A 257 -21.50 -9.38 4.77
C ALA A 257 -21.69 -9.69 6.27
N ALA A 258 -20.67 -10.30 6.89
CA ALA A 258 -20.69 -10.66 8.31
C ALA A 258 -20.50 -9.44 9.23
N PHE A 259 -19.73 -8.46 8.80
CA PHE A 259 -19.36 -7.27 9.58
C PHE A 259 -19.59 -5.99 8.77
N PRO A 260 -20.85 -5.62 8.49
CA PRO A 260 -21.17 -4.43 7.71
C PRO A 260 -20.65 -3.16 8.40
N GLN A 261 -20.08 -2.26 7.61
CA GLN A 261 -19.59 -0.98 8.12
C GLN A 261 -20.75 -0.06 8.52
N VAL A 262 -20.71 0.44 9.73
CA VAL A 262 -21.62 1.46 10.21
C VAL A 262 -21.11 2.84 9.78
N ILE A 263 -21.98 3.64 9.14
CA ILE A 263 -21.62 5.00 8.76
C ILE A 263 -21.70 5.89 10.02
N PRO A 264 -20.61 6.58 10.40
CA PRO A 264 -20.63 7.52 11.52
C PRO A 264 -21.61 8.68 11.30
N SER A 265 -21.89 9.45 12.37
CA SER A 265 -22.79 10.61 12.30
C SER A 265 -22.33 11.67 11.30
N ALA A 266 -23.29 12.36 10.68
CA ALA A 266 -23.03 13.48 9.79
C ALA A 266 -22.27 14.60 10.49
N TYR A 267 -21.49 15.37 9.72
CA TYR A 267 -20.90 16.60 10.20
C TYR A 267 -21.97 17.60 10.65
N GLY A 268 -21.70 18.29 11.73
CA GLY A 268 -22.66 19.28 12.32
C GLY A 268 -23.67 18.69 13.30
N LEU A 269 -23.77 17.36 13.42
CA LEU A 269 -24.54 16.74 14.51
C LEU A 269 -23.69 16.67 15.80
N PRO A 270 -24.32 16.83 16.98
CA PRO A 270 -23.59 16.75 18.23
C PRO A 270 -23.00 15.33 18.40
N VAL A 271 -21.67 15.26 18.51
CA VAL A 271 -20.93 14.04 18.83
C VAL A 271 -20.48 14.16 20.27
N TYR A 272 -21.12 13.41 21.16
CA TYR A 272 -20.76 13.42 22.56
C TYR A 272 -19.53 12.54 22.82
N GLY A 273 -18.48 13.13 23.35
CA GLY A 273 -17.42 12.41 24.08
C GLY A 273 -16.28 11.78 23.27
N THR A 274 -16.20 11.98 21.95
CA THR A 274 -15.10 11.40 21.15
C THR A 274 -14.38 12.44 20.30
N LEU A 275 -13.05 12.50 20.42
CA LEU A 275 -12.21 13.20 19.45
C LEU A 275 -12.30 12.51 18.07
N PRO A 276 -12.13 13.26 16.95
CA PRO A 276 -12.04 12.66 15.63
C PRO A 276 -10.88 11.67 15.60
N PHE A 277 -11.24 10.40 15.43
CA PHE A 277 -10.30 9.30 15.46
C PHE A 277 -10.13 8.76 14.04
N PRO A 278 -8.94 8.85 13.43
CA PRO A 278 -8.73 8.38 12.07
C PRO A 278 -8.73 6.84 12.00
N ASP A 279 -8.95 6.30 10.81
CA ASP A 279 -8.86 4.88 10.55
C ASP A 279 -7.49 4.30 10.93
N TRP A 280 -7.48 3.00 11.24
CA TRP A 280 -6.34 2.27 11.79
C TRP A 280 -5.04 2.45 10.98
N TYR A 281 -5.11 2.53 9.66
CA TYR A 281 -3.93 2.69 8.81
C TYR A 281 -3.35 4.11 8.82
N ILE A 282 -4.13 5.11 9.25
CA ILE A 282 -3.69 6.50 9.43
C ILE A 282 -3.06 6.70 10.81
N LEU A 283 -3.43 5.88 11.80
CA LEU A 283 -2.98 6.00 13.20
C LEU A 283 -1.46 6.06 13.38
N PRO A 284 -0.63 5.28 12.64
CA PRO A 284 0.81 5.38 12.76
C PRO A 284 1.34 6.79 12.44
N VAL A 285 0.84 7.37 11.35
CA VAL A 285 1.22 8.74 10.93
C VAL A 285 0.64 9.78 11.87
N TYR A 286 -0.60 9.61 12.30
CA TYR A 286 -1.26 10.47 13.28
C TYR A 286 -0.47 10.50 14.60
N LYS A 287 -0.10 9.34 15.14
CA LYS A 287 0.69 9.25 16.37
C LYS A 287 2.12 9.77 16.21
N LEU A 288 2.71 9.58 15.03
CA LEU A 288 3.99 10.17 14.69
C LEU A 288 3.93 11.70 14.73
N MET A 289 2.87 12.31 14.19
CA MET A 289 2.66 13.76 14.24
C MET A 289 2.45 14.25 15.68
N ASP A 290 1.67 13.52 16.47
CA ASP A 290 1.40 13.85 17.87
C ASP A 290 2.68 13.81 18.73
N THR A 291 3.54 12.82 18.52
CA THR A 291 4.80 12.66 19.29
C THR A 291 5.94 13.54 18.80
N ALA A 292 6.04 13.78 17.50
CA ALA A 292 7.10 14.59 16.88
C ALA A 292 6.68 16.06 16.64
N GLY A 293 5.42 16.38 16.91
CA GLY A 293 4.81 17.70 16.68
C GLY A 293 4.20 17.85 15.30
N TYR A 294 3.17 18.69 15.22
CA TYR A 294 2.43 18.98 13.99
C TYR A 294 3.19 19.91 13.02
N GLY A 295 4.40 20.31 13.37
CA GLY A 295 5.22 21.16 12.51
C GLY A 295 5.64 20.43 11.23
N LEU A 296 5.22 20.94 10.08
CA LEU A 296 5.60 20.41 8.76
C LEU A 296 7.10 20.55 8.47
N THR A 297 7.77 21.42 9.22
CA THR A 297 9.21 21.67 9.11
C THR A 297 10.05 20.97 10.17
N THR A 298 9.45 20.62 11.32
CA THR A 298 10.17 20.12 12.50
C THR A 298 9.55 18.88 13.14
N GLY A 299 8.43 18.40 12.59
CA GLY A 299 7.63 17.34 13.20
C GLY A 299 7.50 16.07 12.35
N GLY A 300 6.39 15.35 12.57
CA GLY A 300 6.15 14.03 11.99
C GLY A 300 6.09 14.00 10.47
N VAL A 301 5.65 15.07 9.78
CA VAL A 301 5.57 15.09 8.31
C VAL A 301 6.94 14.98 7.65
N PRO A 302 7.98 15.73 8.06
CA PRO A 302 9.33 15.49 7.56
C PRO A 302 9.81 14.06 7.72
N LEU A 303 9.46 13.39 8.81
CA LEU A 303 9.84 11.98 9.03
C LEU A 303 9.15 11.05 8.02
N VAL A 304 7.88 11.28 7.69
CA VAL A 304 7.18 10.54 6.62
C VAL A 304 7.83 10.78 5.25
N ILE A 305 8.19 12.02 4.95
CA ILE A 305 8.88 12.36 3.70
C ILE A 305 10.25 11.66 3.64
N VAL A 306 11.04 11.74 4.72
CA VAL A 306 12.35 11.06 4.81
C VAL A 306 12.21 9.56 4.64
N PHE A 307 11.16 8.95 5.22
CA PHE A 307 10.88 7.53 5.03
C PHE A 307 10.66 7.17 3.55
N PHE A 308 9.81 7.90 2.84
CA PHE A 308 9.58 7.62 1.42
C PHE A 308 10.79 7.94 0.55
N LEU A 309 11.52 9.02 0.85
CA LEU A 309 12.78 9.33 0.17
C LEU A 309 13.81 8.22 0.37
N PHE A 310 13.94 7.68 1.59
CA PHE A 310 14.82 6.55 1.85
C PHE A 310 14.42 5.34 1.00
N LEU A 311 13.13 5.00 0.91
CA LEU A 311 12.68 3.90 0.06
C LEU A 311 12.98 4.13 -1.42
N LEU A 312 12.82 5.36 -1.92
CA LEU A 312 13.11 5.71 -3.32
C LEU A 312 14.60 5.60 -3.65
N ILE A 313 15.48 6.05 -2.75
CA ILE A 313 16.93 6.03 -2.98
C ILE A 313 17.58 4.70 -2.61
N LEU A 314 16.86 3.79 -1.95
CA LEU A 314 17.38 2.52 -1.45
C LEU A 314 18.14 1.69 -2.50
N PRO A 315 17.69 1.55 -3.76
CA PRO A 315 18.42 0.81 -4.78
C PRO A 315 19.84 1.34 -5.06
N PHE A 316 20.07 2.63 -4.80
CA PHE A 316 21.30 3.32 -5.11
C PHE A 316 22.26 3.38 -3.91
N ILE A 317 21.74 3.29 -2.68
CA ILE A 317 22.54 3.35 -1.45
C ILE A 317 22.89 1.99 -0.88
N ASP A 318 22.13 0.92 -1.21
CA ASP A 318 22.43 -0.45 -0.80
C ASP A 318 23.58 -1.03 -1.63
N ARG A 319 24.80 -0.86 -1.15
CA ARG A 319 26.05 -1.31 -1.79
C ARG A 319 26.47 -2.73 -1.38
N TYR A 320 25.73 -3.40 -0.51
CA TYR A 320 26.04 -4.77 -0.12
C TYR A 320 25.89 -5.71 -1.32
N SER A 321 26.86 -6.62 -1.51
CA SER A 321 26.83 -7.60 -2.61
C SER A 321 25.80 -8.71 -2.37
N GLY A 322 25.58 -9.08 -1.12
CA GLY A 322 24.64 -10.14 -0.73
C GLY A 322 23.17 -9.70 -0.84
N THR A 323 22.32 -10.68 -1.05
CA THR A 323 20.86 -10.49 -1.07
C THR A 323 20.19 -10.98 0.20
N HIS A 324 20.87 -11.85 0.96
CA HIS A 324 20.36 -12.33 2.23
C HIS A 324 20.24 -11.18 3.25
N PRO A 325 19.16 -11.11 4.03
CA PRO A 325 18.95 -10.02 4.98
C PRO A 325 20.11 -9.77 5.94
N LEU A 326 20.73 -10.83 6.48
CA LEU A 326 21.85 -10.71 7.42
C LEU A 326 23.17 -10.24 6.77
N ASP A 327 23.29 -10.28 5.44
CA ASP A 327 24.41 -9.68 4.72
C ASP A 327 24.30 -8.15 4.64
N ARG A 328 23.10 -7.61 4.90
CA ARG A 328 22.75 -6.18 4.85
C ARG A 328 22.20 -5.70 6.21
N PRO A 329 22.99 -5.81 7.31
CA PRO A 329 22.43 -5.72 8.66
C PRO A 329 21.78 -4.36 8.97
N ALA A 330 22.36 -3.25 8.55
CA ALA A 330 21.79 -1.92 8.81
C ALA A 330 20.44 -1.73 8.07
N ILE A 331 20.37 -2.15 6.81
CA ILE A 331 19.14 -2.08 6.01
C ILE A 331 18.10 -3.02 6.62
N THR A 332 18.47 -4.24 6.97
CA THR A 332 17.59 -5.21 7.61
C THR A 332 17.08 -4.69 8.95
N ALA A 333 17.93 -4.09 9.78
CA ALA A 333 17.53 -3.49 11.05
C ALA A 333 16.49 -2.36 10.85
N PHE A 334 16.65 -1.54 9.82
CA PHE A 334 15.66 -0.53 9.49
C PHE A 334 14.33 -1.16 9.03
N GLY A 335 14.34 -2.25 8.27
CA GLY A 335 13.13 -3.00 7.93
C GLY A 335 12.42 -3.58 9.16
N VAL A 336 13.18 -4.12 10.12
CA VAL A 336 12.64 -4.59 11.41
C VAL A 336 12.06 -3.42 12.22
N PHE A 337 12.73 -2.27 12.22
CA PHE A 337 12.21 -1.05 12.83
C PHE A 337 10.84 -0.64 12.25
N ILE A 338 10.64 -0.77 10.94
CA ILE A 338 9.35 -0.50 10.30
C ILE A 338 8.30 -1.52 10.76
N ILE A 339 8.64 -2.82 10.76
CA ILE A 339 7.71 -3.89 11.18
C ILE A 339 7.25 -3.71 12.62
N ILE A 340 8.11 -3.28 13.50
CA ILE A 340 7.78 -3.04 14.91
C ILE A 340 7.12 -1.68 15.08
N GLY A 341 7.68 -0.64 14.46
CA GLY A 341 7.29 0.75 14.66
C GLY A 341 5.87 1.05 14.19
N ILE A 342 5.47 0.56 13.01
CA ILE A 342 4.12 0.82 12.47
C ILE A 342 3.02 0.28 13.40
N PRO A 343 3.01 -1.01 13.81
CA PRO A 343 2.01 -1.52 14.75
C PRO A 343 2.06 -0.84 16.12
N VAL A 344 3.25 -0.58 16.64
CA VAL A 344 3.41 0.12 17.93
C VAL A 344 2.78 1.51 17.86
N MET A 345 3.06 2.28 16.80
CA MET A 345 2.46 3.60 16.61
C MET A 345 0.95 3.53 16.39
N ALA A 346 0.46 2.53 15.68
CA ALA A 346 -0.98 2.30 15.49
C ALA A 346 -1.68 2.02 16.83
N LEU A 347 -1.17 1.06 17.59
CA LEU A 347 -1.72 0.69 18.90
C LEU A 347 -1.64 1.84 19.90
N TRP A 348 -0.53 2.58 19.92
CA TRP A 348 -0.38 3.74 20.75
C TRP A 348 -1.34 4.87 20.36
N GLY A 349 -1.49 5.13 19.04
CA GLY A 349 -2.49 6.07 18.53
C GLY A 349 -3.92 5.68 18.88
N ALA A 350 -4.24 4.38 18.86
CA ALA A 350 -5.53 3.85 19.24
C ALA A 350 -5.83 3.96 20.73
N SER A 351 -4.83 3.70 21.57
CA SER A 351 -5.01 3.73 23.03
C SER A 351 -5.00 5.14 23.62
N GLN A 352 -4.29 6.08 23.00
CA GLN A 352 -4.12 7.45 23.49
C GLN A 352 -4.19 8.46 22.34
N PRO A 353 -5.36 8.66 21.73
CA PRO A 353 -5.53 9.62 20.66
C PRO A 353 -5.45 11.06 21.20
N GLY A 354 -4.70 11.93 20.50
CA GLY A 354 -4.66 13.37 20.77
C GLY A 354 -4.09 13.80 22.10
N LEU A 355 -3.42 12.92 22.83
CA LEU A 355 -2.73 13.28 24.07
C LEU A 355 -1.25 13.53 23.78
N SER A 356 -0.77 14.75 24.09
CA SER A 356 0.66 15.03 24.01
C SER A 356 1.38 14.18 25.07
N GLN A 357 2.35 13.41 24.63
CA GLN A 357 3.15 12.56 25.49
C GLN A 357 4.31 13.37 26.10
N THR A 358 4.79 12.95 27.27
CA THR A 358 6.02 13.51 27.80
C THR A 358 7.18 13.23 26.84
N ARG A 359 8.08 14.19 26.66
CA ARG A 359 9.27 14.02 25.82
C ARG A 359 10.07 12.77 26.19
N LEU A 360 10.13 12.47 27.49
CA LEU A 360 10.85 11.32 28.03
C LEU A 360 10.24 10.00 27.53
N LEU A 361 8.92 9.84 27.63
CA LEU A 361 8.22 8.65 27.15
C LEU A 361 8.40 8.45 25.62
N THR A 362 8.26 9.54 24.87
CA THR A 362 8.48 9.53 23.42
C THR A 362 9.90 9.10 23.07
N MET A 363 10.90 9.64 23.76
CA MET A 363 12.30 9.24 23.57
C MET A 363 12.52 7.76 23.89
N PHE A 364 12.00 7.27 25.00
CA PHE A 364 12.12 5.85 25.37
C PHE A 364 11.48 4.92 24.35
N MET A 365 10.30 5.27 23.82
CA MET A 365 9.64 4.48 22.79
C MET A 365 10.47 4.41 21.50
N TRP A 366 10.95 5.55 20.98
CA TRP A 366 11.76 5.58 19.77
C TRP A 366 13.11 4.89 19.93
N TRP A 367 13.83 5.16 21.05
CA TRP A 367 15.09 4.49 21.36
C TRP A 367 14.90 3.01 21.59
N GLY A 368 13.83 2.59 22.27
CA GLY A 368 13.51 1.19 22.51
C GLY A 368 13.28 0.42 21.21
N ILE A 369 12.42 0.94 20.31
CA ILE A 369 12.15 0.31 19.01
C ILE A 369 13.45 0.23 18.19
N THR A 370 14.24 1.30 18.15
CA THR A 370 15.52 1.34 17.43
C THR A 370 16.48 0.30 17.99
N PHE A 371 16.70 0.32 19.30
CA PHE A 371 17.62 -0.60 19.98
C PHE A 371 17.24 -2.06 19.75
N VAL A 372 15.98 -2.42 19.98
CA VAL A 372 15.49 -3.81 19.75
C VAL A 372 15.70 -4.23 18.31
N SER A 373 15.41 -3.36 17.35
CA SER A 373 15.56 -3.67 15.92
C SER A 373 17.01 -3.94 15.54
N PHE A 374 17.93 -3.08 15.96
CA PHE A 374 19.36 -3.23 15.65
C PHE A 374 19.97 -4.39 16.44
N ALA A 375 19.72 -4.48 17.75
CA ALA A 375 20.25 -5.54 18.59
C ALA A 375 19.84 -6.93 18.07
N THR A 376 18.58 -7.12 17.70
CA THR A 376 18.08 -8.39 17.17
C THR A 376 18.83 -8.79 15.89
N VAL A 377 18.93 -7.88 14.91
CA VAL A 377 19.56 -8.19 13.62
C VAL A 377 21.05 -8.45 13.77
N TYR A 378 21.75 -7.66 14.58
CA TYR A 378 23.19 -7.86 14.80
C TYR A 378 23.50 -9.11 15.62
N ALA A 379 22.65 -9.48 16.60
CA ALA A 379 22.76 -10.73 17.32
C ALA A 379 22.55 -11.95 16.39
N MET A 380 21.54 -11.90 15.53
CA MET A 380 21.31 -12.97 14.53
C MET A 380 22.47 -13.10 13.53
N ARG A 381 23.03 -11.97 13.10
CA ARG A 381 24.20 -11.97 12.23
C ARG A 381 25.43 -12.60 12.90
N PHE A 382 25.66 -12.26 14.17
CA PHE A 382 26.77 -12.83 14.96
C PHE A 382 26.61 -14.34 15.10
N ALA A 383 25.43 -14.80 15.54
CA ALA A 383 25.14 -16.24 15.69
C ALA A 383 25.28 -17.04 14.38
N ARG A 384 24.96 -16.42 13.22
CA ARG A 384 25.17 -17.07 11.91
C ARG A 384 26.65 -17.24 11.59
N LYS A 385 27.50 -16.24 11.85
CA LYS A 385 28.94 -16.32 11.61
C LYS A 385 29.61 -17.39 12.47
N ASP A 386 29.25 -17.44 13.76
CA ASP A 386 29.76 -18.49 14.65
C ASP A 386 29.37 -19.90 14.22
N GLY A 387 28.21 -20.06 13.59
CA GLY A 387 27.74 -21.33 13.03
C GLY A 387 28.42 -21.72 11.71
N GLU A 388 28.91 -20.76 10.94
CA GLU A 388 29.67 -20.99 9.69
C GLU A 388 31.17 -21.29 9.96
N GLU A 389 31.72 -20.91 11.13
CA GLU A 389 33.10 -21.16 11.55
C GLU A 389 33.26 -22.49 12.31
N ARG A 390 32.18 -23.14 12.73
CA ARG A 390 32.16 -24.48 13.37
C ARG A 390 31.84 -25.57 12.36
#